data_323510ebd1345a60c80aeb3fdc020eed
#
_entry.id   323510ebd1345a60c80aeb3fdc020eed
#
_cell.length_a   1.000
_cell.length_b   1.000
_cell.length_c   1.000
_cell.angle_alpha   90.00
_cell.angle_beta   90.00
_cell.angle_gamma   90.00
#
_symmetry.space_group_name_H-M   'P 1'
#
loop_
_entity.id
_entity.type
_entity.pdbx_description
1 polymer ?
#
loop_
_entity_poly.entity_id
_entity_poly.type
_entity_poly.pdbx_seq_one_letter_code
_entity_poly.pdbx_strand_id
1 'polypeptide(L)'
;MKRLVSLFLILMLLCGTAMADNGTVITMDTTNVPEIPEGTLSAEVIPFTGNQTYAVFSAPTKKSIRGAKGRARVSTNGWIQVFGAEDDWILVQYDISDKQNRIGYIYINALPKDVTVPDLNLKRAAAVVNYDVEVTDDPLVSKTPLAKLTENTKVTCLGTMGTWTYIEGTEKDVLFRGFVPTECLSGTVTTLREAEKAIVGSWKLYAGTSIDASRIVFHEDGSVTGRSTLESGREVEWNGSWQLDYYDSNRSRYWNDSEFELTLSRGTSVELYGLRICRQSAENGKIKYALVLSDGTKTSG
;
A
#
# COMPACT_ATOMS: atom_id res chain seq x y z
N MET A 1 -56.81 44.97 6.39
CA MET A 1 -56.43 43.57 6.75
C MET A 1 -55.66 43.01 5.57
N LYS A 2 -54.33 43.12 5.65
CA LYS A 2 -53.43 42.61 4.61
C LYS A 2 -52.94 41.21 5.09
N ARG A 3 -53.32 40.19 4.34
CA ARG A 3 -52.82 38.82 4.58
C ARG A 3 -51.41 38.70 4.03
N LEU A 4 -50.43 38.60 4.88
CA LEU A 4 -49.08 38.16 4.53
C LEU A 4 -49.13 36.65 4.22
N VAL A 5 -48.94 36.32 2.96
CA VAL A 5 -48.66 34.96 2.53
C VAL A 5 -47.17 34.76 2.73
N SER A 6 -46.82 34.03 3.80
CA SER A 6 -45.45 33.59 4.06
C SER A 6 -45.13 32.48 3.09
N LEU A 7 -44.34 32.80 2.08
CA LEU A 7 -43.79 31.83 1.13
C LEU A 7 -42.62 31.12 1.86
N PHE A 8 -42.88 29.97 2.44
CA PHE A 8 -41.85 29.07 2.93
C PHE A 8 -41.13 28.49 1.72
N LEU A 9 -40.07 29.16 1.32
CA LEU A 9 -39.13 28.60 0.36
C LEU A 9 -38.37 27.47 1.09
N ILE A 10 -38.84 26.25 0.93
CA ILE A 10 -38.06 25.06 1.30
C ILE A 10 -36.89 25.00 0.34
N LEU A 11 -35.80 25.62 0.75
CA LEU A 11 -34.49 25.40 0.17
C LEU A 11 -34.07 23.97 0.56
N MET A 12 -34.47 22.98 -0.25
CA MET A 12 -33.81 21.71 -0.20
C MET A 12 -32.35 21.98 -0.58
N LEU A 13 -31.53 22.14 0.45
CA LEU A 13 -30.10 21.89 0.32
C LEU A 13 -29.99 20.41 -0.10
N LEU A 14 -29.93 20.20 -1.39
CA LEU A 14 -29.24 19.07 -1.96
C LEU A 14 -27.78 19.22 -1.51
N CYS A 15 -27.49 18.73 -0.32
CA CYS A 15 -26.16 18.28 0.02
C CYS A 15 -25.84 17.12 -0.92
N GLY A 16 -25.62 17.45 -2.18
CA GLY A 16 -24.79 16.62 -3.01
C GLY A 16 -23.46 16.56 -2.28
N THR A 17 -23.22 15.47 -1.56
CA THR A 17 -21.87 15.11 -1.18
C THR A 17 -21.11 15.10 -2.49
N ALA A 18 -20.33 16.17 -2.73
CA ALA A 18 -19.34 16.16 -3.78
C ALA A 18 -18.39 15.04 -3.39
N MET A 19 -18.69 13.84 -3.89
CA MET A 19 -17.76 12.72 -3.82
C MET A 19 -16.48 13.27 -4.43
N ALA A 20 -15.43 13.30 -3.63
CA ALA A 20 -14.14 13.70 -4.11
C ALA A 20 -13.89 12.87 -5.36
N ASP A 21 -13.71 13.55 -6.49
CA ASP A 21 -13.36 12.87 -7.72
C ASP A 21 -12.00 12.23 -7.43
N ASN A 22 -11.98 10.91 -7.20
CA ASN A 22 -10.74 10.16 -7.04
C ASN A 22 -9.89 10.22 -8.31
N GLY A 23 -10.47 10.85 -9.32
CA GLY A 23 -9.82 11.64 -10.38
C GLY A 23 -9.01 10.88 -11.33
N THR A 24 -9.19 9.55 -11.58
CA THR A 24 -8.29 9.03 -12.58
C THR A 24 -8.71 7.69 -13.16
N VAL A 25 -8.85 7.75 -14.39
CA VAL A 25 -8.19 7.01 -15.43
C VAL A 25 -8.18 5.51 -15.21
N ILE A 26 -9.12 4.88 -15.83
CA ILE A 26 -8.93 3.50 -16.21
C ILE A 26 -8.09 3.51 -17.50
N THR A 27 -6.80 3.24 -17.41
CA THR A 27 -5.93 3.04 -18.56
C THR A 27 -5.51 1.58 -18.64
N MET A 28 -5.33 1.11 -19.87
CA MET A 28 -4.79 -0.23 -20.14
C MET A 28 -3.25 -0.25 -20.16
N ASP A 29 -2.58 0.86 -19.96
CA ASP A 29 -1.13 0.95 -19.96
C ASP A 29 -0.56 0.76 -18.55
N THR A 30 -0.06 -0.44 -18.29
CA THR A 30 0.49 -0.86 -16.99
C THR A 30 2.00 -0.75 -16.89
N THR A 31 2.68 -0.24 -17.92
CA THR A 31 4.13 -0.44 -18.10
C THR A 31 5.01 0.26 -17.09
N ASN A 32 4.50 1.11 -16.20
CA ASN A 32 5.34 1.94 -15.31
C ASN A 32 4.89 2.02 -13.85
N VAL A 33 4.08 1.08 -13.37
CA VAL A 33 3.69 1.08 -11.96
C VAL A 33 4.69 0.27 -11.14
N PRO A 34 5.37 0.88 -10.16
CA PRO A 34 6.27 0.13 -9.29
C PRO A 34 5.51 -0.93 -8.49
N GLU A 35 5.99 -2.14 -8.52
CA GLU A 35 5.51 -3.20 -7.63
C GLU A 35 6.25 -3.12 -6.30
N ILE A 36 5.50 -3.10 -5.19
CA ILE A 36 6.11 -3.27 -3.87
C ILE A 36 6.48 -4.74 -3.75
N PRO A 37 7.75 -5.06 -3.45
CA PRO A 37 8.18 -6.44 -3.41
C PRO A 37 7.33 -7.26 -2.45
N GLU A 38 6.73 -8.33 -2.92
CA GLU A 38 6.21 -9.37 -2.06
C GLU A 38 7.38 -10.09 -1.40
N GLY A 39 7.43 -10.02 -0.10
CA GLY A 39 8.44 -10.70 0.69
C GLY A 39 8.22 -10.38 2.14
N THR A 40 7.68 -11.34 2.89
CA THR A 40 7.52 -11.19 4.32
C THR A 40 8.88 -11.37 4.97
N LEU A 41 9.33 -10.33 5.68
CA LEU A 41 10.47 -10.47 6.57
C LEU A 41 10.06 -11.40 7.73
N SER A 42 10.66 -12.56 7.79
CA SER A 42 10.48 -13.52 8.88
C SER A 42 11.77 -13.69 9.66
N ALA A 43 11.68 -13.79 10.98
CA ALA A 43 12.84 -13.91 11.86
C ALA A 43 12.82 -15.23 12.62
N GLU A 44 14.01 -15.80 12.81
CA GLU A 44 14.24 -16.96 13.68
C GLU A 44 14.85 -16.52 15.01
N VAL A 45 14.44 -17.17 16.09
CA VAL A 45 15.01 -16.93 17.42
C VAL A 45 16.35 -17.65 17.54
N ILE A 46 17.41 -16.88 17.78
CA ILE A 46 18.76 -17.43 17.98
C ILE A 46 19.22 -17.12 19.41
N PRO A 47 19.63 -18.14 20.18
CA PRO A 47 20.24 -17.92 21.48
C PRO A 47 21.68 -17.43 21.29
N PHE A 48 21.94 -16.23 21.76
CA PHE A 48 23.29 -15.67 21.79
C PHE A 48 23.98 -16.06 23.07
N THR A 49 25.20 -16.57 22.97
CA THR A 49 26.04 -16.93 24.13
C THR A 49 27.05 -15.81 24.41
N GLY A 50 27.18 -15.43 25.66
CA GLY A 50 28.09 -14.38 26.06
C GLY A 50 27.40 -13.05 26.32
N ASN A 51 27.94 -12.29 27.24
CA ASN A 51 27.40 -11.01 27.68
C ASN A 51 28.14 -9.86 26.94
N GLN A 52 27.87 -9.73 25.66
CA GLN A 52 28.46 -8.69 24.80
C GLN A 52 27.43 -7.62 24.45
N THR A 53 27.92 -6.43 24.11
CA THR A 53 27.05 -5.33 23.67
C THR A 53 27.53 -4.84 22.31
N TYR A 54 26.65 -4.87 21.35
CA TYR A 54 26.92 -4.44 19.97
C TYR A 54 26.18 -3.16 19.63
N ALA A 55 26.82 -2.31 18.81
CA ALA A 55 26.16 -1.14 18.22
C ALA A 55 25.14 -1.62 17.18
N VAL A 56 23.95 -1.02 17.18
CA VAL A 56 22.90 -1.28 16.20
C VAL A 56 22.78 -0.10 15.23
N PHE A 57 22.67 -0.44 13.95
CA PHE A 57 22.61 0.49 12.82
C PHE A 57 21.31 0.27 12.04
N SER A 58 20.77 1.33 11.46
CA SER A 58 19.52 1.22 10.66
C SER A 58 19.76 0.62 9.26
N ALA A 59 20.98 0.61 8.76
CA ALA A 59 21.35 0.02 7.48
C ALA A 59 22.72 -0.70 7.62
N PRO A 60 23.11 -1.60 6.70
CA PRO A 60 24.35 -2.38 6.78
C PRO A 60 25.60 -1.52 6.50
N THR A 61 25.75 -0.45 7.24
CA THR A 61 26.92 0.45 7.19
C THR A 61 27.11 1.20 8.51
N LYS A 62 28.35 1.37 8.92
CA LYS A 62 28.72 2.15 10.13
C LYS A 62 28.34 3.64 10.05
N LYS A 63 28.05 4.13 8.85
CA LYS A 63 27.65 5.53 8.60
C LYS A 63 26.14 5.75 8.74
N SER A 64 25.32 4.69 8.92
CA SER A 64 23.88 4.81 9.02
C SER A 64 23.40 5.28 10.40
N ILE A 65 22.10 5.57 10.51
CA ILE A 65 21.48 6.05 11.74
C ILE A 65 21.54 4.93 12.82
N ARG A 66 21.79 5.31 14.06
CA ARG A 66 21.84 4.40 15.21
C ARG A 66 20.65 4.62 16.15
N GLY A 67 19.43 4.34 15.65
CA GLY A 67 18.18 4.65 16.34
C GLY A 67 17.95 6.15 16.52
N ALA A 68 16.76 6.56 16.95
CA ALA A 68 16.35 7.95 17.08
C ALA A 68 17.29 8.85 17.90
N LYS A 69 18.05 8.28 18.84
CA LYS A 69 18.99 9.01 19.71
C LYS A 69 20.47 8.83 19.33
N GLY A 70 20.77 8.26 18.18
CA GLY A 70 22.13 8.10 17.66
C GLY A 70 23.04 7.11 18.40
N ARG A 71 22.48 6.25 19.28
CA ARG A 71 23.27 5.36 20.15
C ARG A 71 22.64 4.01 20.45
N ALA A 72 21.87 3.48 19.50
CA ALA A 72 21.25 2.17 19.63
C ALA A 72 22.30 1.07 19.90
N ARG A 73 21.98 0.17 20.80
CA ARG A 73 22.80 -1.00 21.19
C ARG A 73 21.91 -2.15 21.55
N VAL A 74 22.40 -3.38 21.35
CA VAL A 74 21.83 -4.62 21.82
C VAL A 74 22.79 -5.36 22.73
N SER A 75 22.29 -5.94 23.81
CA SER A 75 23.05 -6.85 24.66
C SER A 75 22.72 -8.29 24.31
N THR A 76 23.74 -9.13 24.14
CA THR A 76 23.61 -10.55 23.79
C THR A 76 23.55 -11.47 25.02
N ASN A 77 22.89 -11.02 26.08
CA ASN A 77 22.71 -11.81 27.30
C ASN A 77 21.49 -12.74 27.28
N GLY A 78 20.91 -12.93 26.14
CA GLY A 78 19.73 -13.74 25.88
C GLY A 78 19.64 -14.18 24.43
N TRP A 79 18.44 -14.27 23.94
CA TRP A 79 18.16 -14.59 22.54
C TRP A 79 17.70 -13.34 21.79
N ILE A 80 17.98 -13.35 20.51
CA ILE A 80 17.65 -12.27 19.57
C ILE A 80 16.95 -12.91 18.37
N GLN A 81 15.98 -12.24 17.81
CA GLN A 81 15.35 -12.66 16.55
C GLN A 81 16.22 -12.19 15.39
N VAL A 82 16.57 -13.09 14.47
CA VAL A 82 17.41 -12.82 13.33
C VAL A 82 16.62 -13.05 12.04
N PHE A 83 16.60 -12.04 11.17
CA PHE A 83 15.96 -12.11 9.86
C PHE A 83 16.88 -12.72 8.79
N GLY A 84 18.18 -12.52 8.91
CA GLY A 84 19.18 -13.01 7.97
C GLY A 84 20.41 -12.12 7.87
N ALA A 85 21.36 -12.50 7.01
CA ALA A 85 22.60 -11.80 6.77
C ALA A 85 22.62 -11.06 5.44
N GLU A 86 23.34 -9.94 5.40
CA GLU A 86 23.68 -9.18 4.20
C GLU A 86 25.14 -8.74 4.35
N ASP A 87 26.02 -9.34 3.55
CA ASP A 87 27.47 -9.17 3.68
C ASP A 87 27.97 -9.46 5.12
N ASP A 88 28.65 -8.53 5.73
CA ASP A 88 29.18 -8.61 7.12
C ASP A 88 28.14 -8.23 8.19
N TRP A 89 26.87 -8.15 7.86
CA TRP A 89 25.81 -7.66 8.75
C TRP A 89 24.67 -8.66 8.88
N ILE A 90 24.04 -8.68 10.06
CA ILE A 90 22.80 -9.39 10.29
C ILE A 90 21.71 -8.42 10.71
N LEU A 91 20.51 -8.58 10.13
CA LEU A 91 19.32 -7.85 10.54
C LEU A 91 18.67 -8.58 11.71
N VAL A 92 18.49 -7.87 12.81
CA VAL A 92 17.98 -8.44 14.06
C VAL A 92 16.84 -7.63 14.63
N GLN A 93 15.94 -8.31 15.36
CA GLN A 93 14.95 -7.69 16.24
C GLN A 93 15.27 -8.04 17.69
N TYR A 94 15.14 -7.08 18.59
CA TYR A 94 15.41 -7.26 20.01
C TYR A 94 14.60 -6.29 20.86
N ASP A 95 14.34 -6.69 22.10
CA ASP A 95 13.63 -5.89 23.06
C ASP A 95 14.51 -4.79 23.65
N ILE A 96 13.97 -3.56 23.73
CA ILE A 96 14.57 -2.46 24.51
C ILE A 96 13.87 -2.32 25.87
N SER A 97 12.62 -2.72 25.93
CA SER A 97 11.80 -2.81 27.13
C SER A 97 10.60 -3.72 26.86
N ASP A 98 9.79 -4.01 27.87
CA ASP A 98 8.54 -4.81 27.73
C ASP A 98 7.54 -4.27 26.69
N LYS A 99 7.72 -3.05 26.24
CA LYS A 99 6.80 -2.36 25.33
C LYS A 99 7.47 -1.80 24.07
N GLN A 100 8.76 -2.05 23.91
CA GLN A 100 9.52 -1.47 22.81
C GLN A 100 10.53 -2.47 22.27
N ASN A 101 10.47 -2.68 20.97
CA ASN A 101 11.45 -3.45 20.22
C ASN A 101 12.21 -2.52 19.27
N ARG A 102 13.21 -3.07 18.66
CA ARG A 102 13.94 -2.44 17.58
C ARG A 102 14.41 -3.47 16.58
N ILE A 103 14.31 -3.11 15.31
CA ILE A 103 14.89 -3.84 14.20
C ILE A 103 16.06 -3.03 13.66
N GLY A 104 17.19 -3.68 13.41
CA GLY A 104 18.38 -3.01 12.89
C GLY A 104 19.53 -3.98 12.68
N TYR A 105 20.64 -3.47 12.17
CA TYR A 105 21.80 -4.23 11.79
C TYR A 105 22.86 -4.25 12.90
N ILE A 106 23.42 -5.42 13.15
CA ILE A 106 24.64 -5.62 13.92
C ILE A 106 25.66 -6.36 13.06
N TYR A 107 26.93 -6.33 13.46
CA TYR A 107 27.96 -7.04 12.74
C TYR A 107 27.80 -8.56 12.87
N ILE A 108 28.05 -9.31 11.79
CA ILE A 108 27.88 -10.77 11.73
C ILE A 108 28.74 -11.51 12.77
N ASN A 109 29.85 -10.93 13.19
CA ASN A 109 30.71 -11.50 14.25
C ASN A 109 30.04 -11.54 15.64
N ALA A 110 28.82 -10.97 15.79
CA ALA A 110 28.01 -11.12 16.98
C ALA A 110 27.41 -12.54 17.09
N LEU A 111 27.25 -13.26 15.97
CA LEU A 111 26.71 -14.62 15.96
C LEU A 111 27.61 -15.58 16.76
N PRO A 112 27.01 -16.54 17.49
CA PRO A 112 27.76 -17.68 18.03
C PRO A 112 28.49 -18.43 16.91
N LYS A 113 29.65 -19.03 17.23
CA LYS A 113 30.56 -19.60 16.21
C LYS A 113 29.92 -20.74 15.38
N ASP A 114 28.96 -21.44 15.93
CA ASP A 114 28.33 -22.59 15.30
C ASP A 114 26.95 -22.27 14.73
N VAL A 115 26.61 -21.00 14.64
CA VAL A 115 25.33 -20.53 14.10
C VAL A 115 25.53 -19.94 12.72
N THR A 116 24.75 -20.45 11.76
CA THR A 116 24.59 -19.87 10.42
C THR A 116 23.20 -19.31 10.27
N VAL A 117 23.05 -18.22 9.54
CA VAL A 117 21.77 -17.59 9.23
C VAL A 117 21.61 -17.51 7.71
N PRO A 118 20.38 -17.55 7.19
CA PRO A 118 20.14 -17.40 5.78
C PRO A 118 20.52 -15.98 5.29
N ASP A 119 20.82 -15.86 4.01
CA ASP A 119 20.99 -14.55 3.39
C ASP A 119 19.66 -13.78 3.39
N LEU A 120 19.73 -12.49 3.68
CA LEU A 120 18.62 -11.57 3.48
C LEU A 120 18.33 -11.41 1.98
N ASN A 121 17.31 -12.10 1.50
CA ASN A 121 16.89 -12.02 0.11
C ASN A 121 15.95 -10.83 -0.10
N LEU A 122 16.49 -9.61 0.03
CA LEU A 122 15.74 -8.37 -0.15
C LEU A 122 15.51 -8.10 -1.64
N LYS A 123 14.26 -7.99 -2.03
CA LYS A 123 13.89 -7.48 -3.34
C LYS A 123 13.97 -5.94 -3.31
N ARG A 124 14.32 -5.34 -4.45
CA ARG A 124 14.46 -3.88 -4.54
C ARG A 124 13.51 -3.33 -5.59
N ALA A 125 12.58 -2.47 -5.15
CA ALA A 125 11.67 -1.78 -6.06
C ALA A 125 11.61 -0.30 -5.72
N ALA A 126 11.60 0.55 -6.74
CA ALA A 126 11.46 1.99 -6.54
C ALA A 126 10.03 2.35 -6.12
N ALA A 127 9.89 3.27 -5.19
CA ALA A 127 8.60 3.85 -4.83
C ALA A 127 8.76 5.34 -4.48
N VAL A 128 7.64 6.02 -4.37
CA VAL A 128 7.56 7.42 -3.97
C VAL A 128 6.63 7.53 -2.77
N VAL A 129 7.00 8.35 -1.81
CA VAL A 129 6.18 8.63 -0.62
C VAL A 129 5.04 9.58 -1.01
N ASN A 130 3.80 9.22 -0.70
CA ASN A 130 2.59 9.93 -1.12
C ASN A 130 2.16 11.05 -0.15
N TYR A 131 2.71 11.07 1.06
CA TYR A 131 2.48 12.11 2.07
C TYR A 131 3.57 12.06 3.13
N ASP A 132 3.73 13.11 3.91
CA ASP A 132 4.72 13.17 4.99
C ASP A 132 4.54 12.01 5.96
N VAL A 133 5.61 11.25 6.21
CA VAL A 133 5.56 10.04 7.03
C VAL A 133 6.81 9.91 7.92
N GLU A 134 6.62 9.34 9.09
CA GLU A 134 7.72 8.94 9.97
C GLU A 134 8.17 7.51 9.66
N VAL A 135 9.48 7.33 9.52
CA VAL A 135 10.09 6.00 9.39
C VAL A 135 10.35 5.46 10.79
N THR A 136 9.93 4.24 11.07
CA THR A 136 10.14 3.60 12.36
C THR A 136 11.14 2.46 12.30
N ASP A 137 11.76 2.13 13.43
CA ASP A 137 12.68 1.00 13.56
C ASP A 137 12.00 -0.31 14.00
N ASP A 138 10.73 -0.27 14.38
CA ASP A 138 9.91 -1.45 14.63
C ASP A 138 8.41 -1.15 14.54
N PRO A 139 7.70 -1.65 13.53
CA PRO A 139 6.26 -1.42 13.37
C PRO A 139 5.39 -2.32 14.24
N LEU A 140 5.95 -3.41 14.83
CA LEU A 140 5.17 -4.42 15.53
C LEU A 140 4.83 -4.02 16.96
N VAL A 141 5.80 -3.47 17.68
CA VAL A 141 5.67 -3.15 19.11
C VAL A 141 5.88 -1.67 19.38
N SER A 142 6.90 -1.05 18.78
CA SER A 142 7.18 0.37 18.98
C SER A 142 7.27 1.11 17.64
N LYS A 143 6.80 2.35 17.65
CA LYS A 143 6.91 3.28 16.51
C LYS A 143 7.92 4.36 16.85
N THR A 144 9.18 3.98 17.06
CA THR A 144 10.22 4.95 17.35
C THR A 144 10.72 5.60 16.05
N PRO A 145 10.50 6.91 15.84
CA PRO A 145 10.92 7.56 14.60
C PRO A 145 12.44 7.53 14.43
N LEU A 146 12.89 7.02 13.29
CA LEU A 146 14.29 7.08 12.85
C LEU A 146 14.55 8.31 11.99
N ALA A 147 13.64 8.58 11.07
CA ALA A 147 13.72 9.63 10.08
C ALA A 147 12.31 10.14 9.73
N LYS A 148 12.23 11.28 9.05
CA LYS A 148 11.00 11.80 8.45
C LYS A 148 11.20 11.92 6.96
N LEU A 149 10.22 11.44 6.22
CA LEU A 149 10.15 11.59 4.77
C LEU A 149 9.01 12.53 4.43
N THR A 150 9.28 13.43 3.52
CA THR A 150 8.28 14.33 2.96
C THR A 150 7.62 13.70 1.74
N GLU A 151 6.44 14.17 1.43
CA GLU A 151 5.76 13.85 0.17
C GLU A 151 6.72 13.93 -1.02
N ASN A 152 6.54 13.06 -2.01
CA ASN A 152 7.37 12.93 -3.22
C ASN A 152 8.82 12.47 -2.99
N THR A 153 9.21 12.09 -1.77
CA THR A 153 10.52 11.47 -1.54
C THR A 153 10.60 10.11 -2.20
N LYS A 154 11.67 9.89 -2.98
CA LYS A 154 11.96 8.59 -3.60
C LYS A 154 12.62 7.67 -2.59
N VAL A 155 12.14 6.42 -2.54
CA VAL A 155 12.66 5.36 -1.66
C VAL A 155 12.80 4.05 -2.42
N THR A 156 13.54 3.10 -1.84
CA THR A 156 13.60 1.72 -2.33
C THR A 156 12.86 0.81 -1.35
N CYS A 157 11.83 0.12 -1.81
CA CYS A 157 11.15 -0.92 -1.05
C CYS A 157 12.00 -2.19 -1.04
N LEU A 158 12.13 -2.85 0.11
CA LEU A 158 12.99 -4.01 0.33
C LEU A 158 12.22 -5.27 0.73
N GLY A 159 11.02 -5.13 1.27
CA GLY A 159 10.16 -6.22 1.73
C GLY A 159 9.01 -5.69 2.56
N THR A 160 8.15 -6.58 3.03
CA THR A 160 6.97 -6.23 3.82
C THR A 160 6.92 -6.96 5.16
N MET A 161 6.23 -6.38 6.12
CA MET A 161 5.91 -6.97 7.40
C MET A 161 4.49 -6.54 7.78
N GLY A 162 3.51 -7.40 7.55
CA GLY A 162 2.09 -7.05 7.68
C GLY A 162 1.70 -5.87 6.78
N THR A 163 1.19 -4.80 7.39
CA THR A 163 0.79 -3.56 6.68
C THR A 163 1.92 -2.54 6.53
N TRP A 164 3.15 -2.94 6.80
CA TRP A 164 4.34 -2.09 6.76
C TRP A 164 5.30 -2.55 5.69
N THR A 165 5.92 -1.59 5.02
CA THR A 165 6.99 -1.84 4.05
C THR A 165 8.33 -1.42 4.63
N TYR A 166 9.30 -2.34 4.56
CA TYR A 166 10.70 -2.06 4.86
C TYR A 166 11.32 -1.34 3.69
N ILE A 167 11.82 -0.15 3.94
CA ILE A 167 12.36 0.75 2.90
C ILE A 167 13.81 1.11 3.18
N GLU A 168 14.51 1.50 2.11
CA GLU A 168 15.80 2.17 2.15
C GLU A 168 15.65 3.59 1.63
N GLY A 169 16.21 4.55 2.35
CA GLY A 169 16.23 5.96 2.00
C GLY A 169 17.47 6.66 2.49
N THR A 170 17.59 7.94 2.16
CA THR A 170 18.67 8.82 2.63
C THR A 170 18.07 10.08 3.27
N GLU A 171 18.62 10.48 4.40
CA GLU A 171 18.36 11.77 5.00
C GLU A 171 19.69 12.49 5.23
N LYS A 172 19.85 13.66 4.63
CA LYS A 172 21.13 14.45 4.69
C LYS A 172 22.35 13.59 4.33
N ASP A 173 22.25 12.83 3.25
CA ASP A 173 23.26 11.89 2.74
C ASP A 173 23.59 10.71 3.67
N VAL A 174 22.80 10.51 4.72
CA VAL A 174 22.93 9.34 5.61
C VAL A 174 21.94 8.29 5.20
N LEU A 175 22.44 7.11 4.84
CA LEU A 175 21.64 5.96 4.50
C LEU A 175 20.88 5.45 5.74
N PHE A 176 19.62 5.12 5.58
CA PHE A 176 18.87 4.42 6.60
C PHE A 176 17.95 3.37 5.96
N ARG A 177 17.55 2.38 6.76
CA ARG A 177 16.45 1.47 6.48
C ARG A 177 15.49 1.49 7.67
N GLY A 178 14.22 1.31 7.39
CA GLY A 178 13.18 1.28 8.41
C GLY A 178 11.82 1.03 7.77
N PHE A 179 10.77 1.10 8.57
CA PHE A 179 9.42 0.76 8.15
C PHE A 179 8.55 2.00 8.00
N VAL A 180 7.74 1.98 6.97
CA VAL A 180 6.65 2.95 6.75
C VAL A 180 5.35 2.18 6.49
N PRO A 181 4.18 2.75 6.78
CA PRO A 181 2.92 2.14 6.35
C PRO A 181 2.92 1.93 4.84
N THR A 182 2.58 0.73 4.38
CA THR A 182 2.56 0.40 2.94
C THR A 182 1.67 1.35 2.15
N GLU A 183 0.58 1.81 2.74
CA GLU A 183 -0.36 2.76 2.14
C GLU A 183 0.25 4.13 1.80
N CYS A 184 1.35 4.52 2.44
CA CYS A 184 2.00 5.80 2.14
C CYS A 184 2.87 5.77 0.88
N LEU A 185 3.06 4.61 0.27
CA LEU A 185 3.94 4.42 -0.88
C LEU A 185 3.15 4.33 -2.18
N SER A 186 3.66 4.95 -3.26
CA SER A 186 3.20 4.65 -4.61
C SER A 186 3.49 3.19 -4.94
N GLY A 187 2.62 2.55 -5.68
CA GLY A 187 2.78 1.16 -6.07
C GLY A 187 1.45 0.45 -6.25
N THR A 188 1.49 -0.83 -6.50
CA THR A 188 0.29 -1.67 -6.65
C THR A 188 -0.33 -1.97 -5.29
N VAL A 189 -1.65 -1.90 -5.21
CA VAL A 189 -2.43 -2.37 -4.05
C VAL A 189 -2.50 -3.90 -4.15
N THR A 190 -2.11 -4.60 -3.11
CA THR A 190 -2.05 -6.08 -3.09
C THR A 190 -3.00 -6.72 -2.07
N THR A 191 -3.64 -5.93 -1.20
CA THR A 191 -4.58 -6.47 -0.21
C THR A 191 -6.02 -6.13 -0.58
N LEU A 192 -6.93 -7.11 -0.45
CA LEU A 192 -8.35 -6.93 -0.77
C LEU A 192 -8.97 -5.79 0.05
N ARG A 193 -8.66 -5.71 1.34
CA ARG A 193 -9.15 -4.64 2.22
C ARG A 193 -8.77 -3.24 1.75
N GLU A 194 -7.55 -3.06 1.25
CA GLU A 194 -7.13 -1.76 0.69
C GLU A 194 -7.79 -1.52 -0.66
N ALA A 195 -7.92 -2.56 -1.49
CA ALA A 195 -8.57 -2.48 -2.78
C ALA A 195 -10.05 -2.07 -2.67
N GLU A 196 -10.79 -2.68 -1.75
CA GLU A 196 -12.19 -2.32 -1.45
C GLU A 196 -12.32 -0.86 -1.03
N LYS A 197 -11.42 -0.38 -0.19
CA LYS A 197 -11.39 1.02 0.23
C LYS A 197 -11.00 1.97 -0.91
N ALA A 198 -10.04 1.56 -1.74
CA ALA A 198 -9.50 2.37 -2.82
C ALA A 198 -10.48 2.52 -3.99
N ILE A 199 -11.29 1.50 -4.29
CA ILE A 199 -12.24 1.54 -5.41
C ILE A 199 -13.46 2.42 -5.13
N VAL A 200 -13.84 2.59 -3.86
CA VAL A 200 -14.99 3.42 -3.47
C VAL A 200 -14.79 4.87 -3.92
N GLY A 201 -15.75 5.38 -4.68
CA GLY A 201 -15.73 6.76 -5.19
C GLY A 201 -16.14 6.84 -6.65
N SER A 202 -15.90 7.99 -7.24
CA SER A 202 -16.30 8.31 -8.60
C SER A 202 -15.12 8.24 -9.58
N TRP A 203 -15.31 7.50 -10.67
CA TRP A 203 -14.30 7.23 -11.67
C TRP A 203 -14.73 7.67 -13.07
N LYS A 204 -13.85 8.36 -13.76
CA LYS A 204 -13.98 8.60 -15.20
C LYS A 204 -13.44 7.41 -15.97
N LEU A 205 -14.19 6.94 -16.95
CA LEU A 205 -13.79 5.89 -17.85
C LEU A 205 -13.28 6.51 -19.15
N TYR A 206 -12.13 6.04 -19.64
CA TYR A 206 -11.62 6.46 -20.94
C TYR A 206 -12.23 5.63 -22.05
N ALA A 207 -12.30 6.21 -23.24
CA ALA A 207 -12.74 5.51 -24.42
C ALA A 207 -11.87 4.24 -24.65
N GLY A 208 -12.53 3.11 -24.88
CA GLY A 208 -11.87 1.81 -25.08
C GLY A 208 -11.86 0.91 -23.84
N THR A 209 -12.41 1.35 -22.71
CA THR A 209 -12.69 0.41 -21.60
C THR A 209 -13.87 -0.48 -21.98
N SER A 210 -13.81 -1.73 -21.52
CA SER A 210 -14.89 -2.71 -21.76
C SER A 210 -16.16 -2.43 -20.97
N ILE A 211 -16.10 -1.59 -19.93
CA ILE A 211 -17.27 -1.11 -19.22
C ILE A 211 -17.95 -0.05 -20.07
N ASP A 212 -19.21 -0.31 -20.46
CA ASP A 212 -20.03 0.65 -21.20
C ASP A 212 -20.54 1.75 -20.24
N ALA A 213 -19.64 2.69 -19.92
CA ALA A 213 -19.94 3.87 -19.13
C ALA A 213 -18.92 4.98 -19.39
N SER A 214 -19.32 6.23 -19.30
CA SER A 214 -18.42 7.40 -19.28
C SER A 214 -17.96 7.73 -17.86
N ARG A 215 -18.76 7.35 -16.88
CA ARG A 215 -18.51 7.52 -15.44
C ARG A 215 -19.13 6.36 -14.65
N ILE A 216 -18.45 5.95 -13.60
CA ILE A 216 -18.91 4.93 -12.66
C ILE A 216 -18.66 5.40 -11.22
N VAL A 217 -19.56 5.08 -10.32
CA VAL A 217 -19.43 5.36 -8.88
C VAL A 217 -19.62 4.07 -8.11
N PHE A 218 -18.59 3.67 -7.36
CA PHE A 218 -18.64 2.56 -6.43
C PHE A 218 -18.96 3.09 -5.04
N HIS A 219 -19.99 2.52 -4.40
CA HIS A 219 -20.42 2.89 -3.06
C HIS A 219 -19.94 1.88 -2.01
N GLU A 220 -19.77 2.33 -0.76
CA GLU A 220 -19.29 1.49 0.35
C GLU A 220 -20.26 0.33 0.69
N ASP A 221 -21.52 0.48 0.34
CA ASP A 221 -22.57 -0.56 0.57
C ASP A 221 -22.57 -1.67 -0.50
N GLY A 222 -21.60 -1.67 -1.43
CA GLY A 222 -21.53 -2.62 -2.53
C GLY A 222 -22.43 -2.27 -3.71
N SER A 223 -23.15 -1.15 -3.67
CA SER A 223 -23.89 -0.67 -4.84
C SER A 223 -22.97 0.06 -5.81
N VAL A 224 -23.36 0.09 -7.09
CA VAL A 224 -22.67 0.81 -8.14
C VAL A 224 -23.64 1.56 -9.02
N THR A 225 -23.27 2.77 -9.42
CA THR A 225 -24.03 3.55 -10.42
C THR A 225 -23.11 3.92 -11.55
N GLY A 226 -23.66 3.94 -12.77
CA GLY A 226 -22.89 4.32 -13.95
C GLY A 226 -23.70 5.19 -14.89
N ARG A 227 -22.97 5.89 -15.76
CA ARG A 227 -23.57 6.75 -16.82
C ARG A 227 -22.98 6.35 -18.15
N SER A 228 -23.82 5.87 -19.05
CA SER A 228 -23.49 5.48 -20.41
C SER A 228 -24.02 6.49 -21.41
N THR A 229 -23.30 6.68 -22.51
CA THR A 229 -23.76 7.52 -23.62
C THR A 229 -24.22 6.62 -24.75
N LEU A 230 -25.49 6.70 -25.11
CA LEU A 230 -26.06 5.94 -26.23
C LEU A 230 -25.55 6.51 -27.57
N GLU A 231 -25.67 5.72 -28.64
CA GLU A 231 -25.33 6.18 -30.02
C GLU A 231 -26.04 7.46 -30.42
N SER A 232 -27.22 7.73 -29.86
CA SER A 232 -27.99 8.98 -30.05
C SER A 232 -27.38 10.20 -29.35
N GLY A 233 -26.31 10.03 -28.58
CA GLY A 233 -25.71 11.05 -27.71
C GLY A 233 -26.45 11.28 -26.41
N ARG A 234 -27.54 10.56 -26.13
CA ARG A 234 -28.27 10.64 -24.86
C ARG A 234 -27.55 9.89 -23.77
N GLU A 235 -27.37 10.53 -22.62
CA GLU A 235 -26.87 9.87 -21.42
C GLU A 235 -27.98 9.07 -20.72
N VAL A 236 -27.65 7.88 -20.26
CA VAL A 236 -28.51 6.98 -19.48
C VAL A 236 -27.77 6.55 -18.24
N GLU A 237 -28.44 6.70 -17.09
CA GLU A 237 -27.93 6.18 -15.83
C GLU A 237 -28.37 4.74 -15.62
N TRP A 238 -27.49 3.94 -15.04
CA TRP A 238 -27.77 2.58 -14.62
C TRP A 238 -27.24 2.35 -13.20
N ASN A 239 -27.78 1.35 -12.54
CA ASN A 239 -27.36 0.93 -11.21
C ASN A 239 -27.16 -0.60 -11.18
N GLY A 240 -26.44 -1.05 -10.15
CA GLY A 240 -26.12 -2.46 -9.94
C GLY A 240 -25.40 -2.66 -8.62
N SER A 241 -24.68 -3.77 -8.53
CA SER A 241 -23.80 -4.08 -7.41
C SER A 241 -22.40 -4.43 -7.89
N TRP A 242 -21.45 -4.30 -6.99
CA TRP A 242 -20.06 -4.67 -7.24
C TRP A 242 -19.52 -5.53 -6.10
N GLN A 243 -18.53 -6.35 -6.43
CA GLN A 243 -17.78 -7.17 -5.50
C GLN A 243 -16.33 -7.28 -5.99
N LEU A 244 -15.38 -7.33 -5.05
CA LEU A 244 -13.98 -7.64 -5.31
C LEU A 244 -13.60 -8.97 -4.68
N ASP A 245 -12.81 -9.73 -5.42
CA ASP A 245 -12.14 -10.93 -4.94
C ASP A 245 -10.67 -10.89 -5.39
N TYR A 246 -9.83 -11.72 -4.80
CA TYR A 246 -8.50 -11.94 -5.36
C TYR A 246 -8.62 -12.62 -6.72
N TYR A 247 -7.76 -12.19 -7.64
CA TYR A 247 -7.68 -12.82 -8.94
C TYR A 247 -7.28 -14.30 -8.82
N ASP A 248 -8.07 -15.18 -9.43
CA ASP A 248 -7.77 -16.60 -9.54
C ASP A 248 -7.37 -16.95 -10.98
N SER A 249 -6.08 -17.22 -11.18
CA SER A 249 -5.51 -17.58 -12.48
C SER A 249 -6.14 -18.86 -13.08
N ASN A 250 -6.79 -19.68 -12.27
CA ASN A 250 -7.53 -20.87 -12.74
C ASN A 250 -8.84 -20.52 -13.42
N ARG A 251 -9.43 -19.36 -13.11
CA ARG A 251 -10.69 -18.89 -13.70
C ARG A 251 -10.51 -18.18 -15.02
N SER A 252 -9.40 -17.43 -15.16
CA SER A 252 -9.12 -16.70 -16.40
C SER A 252 -7.63 -16.66 -16.70
N ARG A 253 -7.25 -17.07 -17.89
CA ARG A 253 -5.85 -17.00 -18.38
C ARG A 253 -5.49 -15.66 -19.03
N TYR A 254 -6.44 -14.72 -19.09
CA TYR A 254 -6.30 -13.49 -19.88
C TYR A 254 -5.92 -12.27 -19.04
N TRP A 255 -5.87 -12.40 -17.70
CA TRP A 255 -5.67 -11.27 -16.79
C TRP A 255 -4.37 -11.40 -15.97
N ASN A 256 -3.32 -11.83 -16.61
CA ASN A 256 -2.04 -12.17 -15.94
C ASN A 256 -1.44 -11.03 -15.08
N ASP A 257 -1.85 -9.78 -15.35
CA ASP A 257 -1.36 -8.60 -14.63
C ASP A 257 -2.37 -8.04 -13.61
N SER A 258 -3.43 -8.78 -13.32
CA SER A 258 -4.46 -8.36 -12.36
C SER A 258 -4.22 -8.96 -10.98
N GLU A 259 -4.39 -8.16 -9.93
CA GLU A 259 -4.34 -8.60 -8.53
C GLU A 259 -5.72 -9.02 -8.03
N PHE A 260 -6.77 -8.43 -8.60
CA PHE A 260 -8.14 -8.61 -8.18
C PHE A 260 -9.06 -8.95 -9.35
N GLU A 261 -10.20 -9.55 -9.02
CA GLU A 261 -11.34 -9.74 -9.91
C GLU A 261 -12.46 -8.81 -9.46
N LEU A 262 -12.93 -7.95 -10.35
CA LEU A 262 -14.08 -7.08 -10.13
C LEU A 262 -15.31 -7.70 -10.80
N THR A 263 -16.31 -8.03 -10.01
CA THR A 263 -17.63 -8.44 -10.47
C THR A 263 -18.59 -7.26 -10.48
N LEU A 264 -19.19 -6.97 -11.64
CA LEU A 264 -20.28 -5.99 -11.78
C LEU A 264 -21.57 -6.71 -12.14
N SER A 265 -22.63 -6.52 -11.35
CA SER A 265 -23.95 -7.08 -11.62
C SER A 265 -24.94 -5.96 -11.97
N ARG A 266 -25.54 -6.02 -13.16
CA ARG A 266 -26.50 -5.05 -13.67
C ARG A 266 -27.78 -5.77 -14.16
N GLY A 267 -28.84 -5.73 -13.37
CA GLY A 267 -30.07 -6.51 -13.67
C GLY A 267 -29.76 -8.00 -13.73
N THR A 268 -29.90 -8.63 -14.90
CA THR A 268 -29.58 -10.04 -15.14
C THR A 268 -28.16 -10.27 -15.71
N SER A 269 -27.43 -9.20 -16.03
CA SER A 269 -26.05 -9.29 -16.54
C SER A 269 -25.05 -9.31 -15.39
N VAL A 270 -24.09 -10.22 -15.48
CA VAL A 270 -22.88 -10.26 -14.63
C VAL A 270 -21.67 -10.10 -15.52
N GLU A 271 -20.84 -9.16 -15.18
CA GLU A 271 -19.60 -8.84 -15.91
C GLU A 271 -18.41 -9.01 -14.97
N LEU A 272 -17.36 -9.69 -15.44
CA LEU A 272 -16.14 -9.94 -14.68
C LEU A 272 -14.98 -9.20 -15.35
N TYR A 273 -14.17 -8.52 -14.55
CA TYR A 273 -13.01 -7.77 -15.00
C TYR A 273 -11.81 -8.13 -14.14
N GLY A 274 -10.65 -8.34 -14.77
CA GLY A 274 -9.39 -8.29 -14.03
C GLY A 274 -9.10 -6.86 -13.62
N LEU A 275 -8.66 -6.65 -12.39
CA LEU A 275 -8.41 -5.31 -11.83
C LEU A 275 -7.05 -5.25 -11.18
N ARG A 276 -6.28 -4.21 -11.54
CA ARG A 276 -5.12 -3.74 -10.81
C ARG A 276 -5.41 -2.34 -10.28
N ILE A 277 -5.10 -2.09 -9.03
CA ILE A 277 -5.23 -0.78 -8.39
C ILE A 277 -3.84 -0.26 -8.06
N CYS A 278 -3.54 0.94 -8.50
CA CYS A 278 -2.24 1.56 -8.30
C CYS A 278 -2.40 2.81 -7.42
N ARG A 279 -1.58 2.92 -6.39
CA ARG A 279 -1.41 4.15 -5.63
C ARG A 279 -0.51 5.10 -6.41
N GLN A 280 -0.92 6.34 -6.54
CA GLN A 280 -0.15 7.40 -7.17
C GLN A 280 0.16 8.50 -6.16
N SER A 281 1.23 9.23 -6.42
CA SER A 281 1.57 10.43 -5.65
C SER A 281 0.39 11.39 -5.62
N ALA A 282 0.06 11.89 -4.42
CA ALA A 282 -1.08 12.78 -4.23
C ALA A 282 -0.68 14.24 -4.45
N GLU A 283 -1.59 15.02 -5.01
CA GLU A 283 -1.58 16.46 -4.80
C GLU A 283 -2.31 16.75 -3.48
N ASN A 284 -1.72 17.58 -2.63
CA ASN A 284 -2.32 18.02 -1.34
C ASN A 284 -2.49 16.91 -0.27
N GLY A 285 -1.58 15.96 -0.18
CA GLY A 285 -1.57 14.95 0.89
C GLY A 285 -2.70 13.93 0.83
N LYS A 286 -3.40 13.81 -0.30
CA LYS A 286 -4.40 12.77 -0.53
C LYS A 286 -3.88 11.74 -1.51
N ILE A 287 -3.94 10.47 -1.16
CA ILE A 287 -3.58 9.38 -2.06
C ILE A 287 -4.56 9.38 -3.23
N LYS A 288 -4.01 9.40 -4.45
CA LYS A 288 -4.76 9.15 -5.67
C LYS A 288 -4.58 7.70 -6.09
N TYR A 289 -5.65 7.09 -6.53
CA TYR A 289 -5.61 5.74 -7.08
C TYR A 289 -5.84 5.80 -8.59
N ALA A 290 -5.26 4.86 -9.29
CA ALA A 290 -5.57 4.54 -10.68
C ALA A 290 -6.11 3.10 -10.74
N LEU A 291 -7.23 2.92 -11.43
CA LEU A 291 -7.77 1.59 -11.70
C LEU A 291 -7.36 1.17 -13.11
N VAL A 292 -6.85 -0.05 -13.23
CA VAL A 292 -6.53 -0.66 -14.52
C VAL A 292 -7.39 -1.90 -14.67
N LEU A 293 -8.26 -1.88 -15.66
CA LEU A 293 -9.17 -2.99 -15.95
C LEU A 293 -8.65 -3.77 -17.17
N SER A 294 -8.63 -5.06 -17.05
CA SER A 294 -8.49 -5.99 -18.17
C SER A 294 -9.86 -6.27 -18.79
N ASP A 295 -9.87 -6.69 -20.05
CA ASP A 295 -11.10 -6.97 -20.79
C ASP A 295 -12.02 -7.94 -20.04
N GLY A 296 -13.27 -7.53 -19.86
CA GLY A 296 -14.27 -8.29 -19.15
C GLY A 296 -14.88 -9.43 -19.99
N THR A 297 -15.27 -10.50 -19.33
CA THR A 297 -16.17 -11.50 -19.89
C THR A 297 -17.61 -11.19 -19.46
N LYS A 298 -18.51 -11.04 -20.44
CA LYS A 298 -19.96 -10.91 -20.16
C LYS A 298 -20.57 -12.29 -20.13
N THR A 299 -21.20 -12.66 -19.03
CA THR A 299 -22.10 -13.81 -18.95
C THR A 299 -23.52 -13.26 -18.84
N SER A 300 -24.34 -13.54 -19.87
CA SER A 300 -25.79 -13.37 -19.76
C SER A 300 -26.36 -14.58 -19.03
N GLY A 301 -26.96 -14.36 -17.85
CA GLY A 301 -27.80 -15.36 -17.17
C GLY A 301 -29.14 -15.54 -17.87
#